data_ceb0bf14cc7ca30d614179db5b89f6e6
#
_entry.id   ceb0bf14cc7ca30d614179db5b89f6e6
#
_cell.length_a   1.000
_cell.length_b   1.000
_cell.length_c   1.000
_cell.angle_alpha   90.00
_cell.angle_beta   90.00
_cell.angle_gamma   90.00
#
_symmetry.space_group_name_H-M   'P 1'
#
loop_
_entity.id
_entity.type
_entity.pdbx_description
1 polymer ?
#
loop_
_entity_poly.entity_id
_entity_poly.type
_entity_poly.pdbx_seq_one_letter_code
_entity_poly.pdbx_strand_id
1 'polypeptide(L)'
;MKTVRLTIKGKVQGVFYRATAKDVADLTGVKGWVRNLPDNNVEITATATEESLQKFINWCKQGPPKAKVKDVIVEELQLEEFNGFRIIR
;
A
#
# COMPACT_ATOMS: atom_id res chain seq x y z
N MET A 1 15.66 -6.78 -2.54
CA MET A 1 14.57 -6.32 -1.64
C MET A 1 14.68 -4.83 -1.42
N LYS A 2 13.57 -4.16 -1.31
CA LYS A 2 13.48 -2.71 -1.18
C LYS A 2 12.28 -2.39 -0.32
N THR A 3 12.37 -1.33 0.49
CA THR A 3 11.27 -0.83 1.30
C THR A 3 10.85 0.55 0.81
N VAL A 4 9.54 0.75 0.64
CA VAL A 4 8.99 2.03 0.23
C VAL A 4 7.87 2.44 1.17
N ARG A 5 7.66 3.75 1.29
CA ARG A 5 6.45 4.32 1.88
C ARG A 5 5.59 4.89 0.77
N LEU A 6 4.32 4.52 0.78
CA LEU A 6 3.34 5.03 -0.16
C LEU A 6 2.32 5.88 0.59
N THR A 7 2.07 7.08 0.10
CA THR A 7 0.98 7.91 0.58
C THR A 7 -0.07 7.95 -0.53
N ILE A 8 -1.25 7.40 -0.25
CA ILE A 8 -2.33 7.27 -1.23
C ILE A 8 -3.33 8.39 -0.96
N LYS A 9 -3.53 9.25 -1.95
CA LYS A 9 -4.42 10.40 -1.84
C LYS A 9 -5.67 10.20 -2.69
N GLY A 10 -6.77 10.76 -2.24
CA GLY A 10 -8.05 10.71 -2.95
C GLY A 10 -9.16 10.15 -2.07
N LYS A 11 -10.17 9.57 -2.70
CA LYS A 11 -11.25 8.90 -1.97
C LYS A 11 -10.81 7.45 -1.74
N VAL A 12 -10.10 7.21 -0.63
CA VAL A 12 -9.44 5.94 -0.35
C VAL A 12 -9.78 5.35 1.02
N GLN A 13 -10.54 6.08 1.85
CA GLN A 13 -11.05 5.55 3.10
C GLN A 13 -12.54 5.21 2.98
N GLY A 14 -13.00 4.17 3.67
CA GLY A 14 -14.39 3.74 3.63
C GLY A 14 -14.79 3.03 2.34
N VAL A 15 -13.81 2.57 1.55
CA VAL A 15 -14.03 1.92 0.25
C VAL A 15 -13.31 0.58 0.15
N PHE A 16 -13.00 -0.03 1.28
CA PHE A 16 -12.29 -1.31 1.39
C PHE A 16 -10.84 -1.27 0.86
N TYR A 17 -10.22 -0.10 0.83
CA TYR A 17 -8.86 0.04 0.31
C TYR A 17 -7.87 -0.81 1.11
N ARG A 18 -7.90 -0.72 2.45
CA ARG A 18 -6.95 -1.43 3.31
C ARG A 18 -7.09 -2.95 3.18
N ALA A 19 -8.32 -3.46 3.19
CA ALA A 19 -8.58 -4.90 3.09
C ALA A 19 -8.11 -5.44 1.74
N THR A 20 -8.40 -4.73 0.66
CA THR A 20 -8.00 -5.15 -0.68
C THR A 20 -6.48 -5.03 -0.86
N ALA A 21 -5.87 -3.99 -0.30
CA ALA A 21 -4.41 -3.83 -0.32
C ALA A 21 -3.71 -5.03 0.32
N LYS A 22 -4.24 -5.50 1.47
CA LYS A 22 -3.70 -6.70 2.12
C LYS A 22 -3.80 -7.92 1.21
N ASP A 23 -4.95 -8.13 0.58
CA ASP A 23 -5.13 -9.27 -0.33
C ASP A 23 -4.13 -9.22 -1.49
N VAL A 24 -3.97 -8.06 -2.10
CA VAL A 24 -3.03 -7.89 -3.20
C VAL A 24 -1.58 -8.07 -2.74
N ALA A 25 -1.24 -7.55 -1.55
CA ALA A 25 0.09 -7.72 -0.98
C ALA A 25 0.39 -9.21 -0.76
N ASP A 26 -0.56 -9.94 -0.19
CA ASP A 26 -0.39 -11.39 0.05
C ASP A 26 -0.19 -12.15 -1.27
N LEU A 27 -0.91 -11.78 -2.31
CA LEU A 27 -0.81 -12.42 -3.63
C LEU A 27 0.50 -12.10 -4.34
N THR A 28 1.05 -10.92 -4.14
CA THR A 28 2.27 -10.47 -4.83
C THR A 28 3.54 -10.67 -4.02
N GLY A 29 3.43 -11.19 -2.80
CA GLY A 29 4.58 -11.41 -1.93
C GLY A 29 5.12 -10.15 -1.29
N VAL A 30 4.30 -9.11 -1.18
CA VAL A 30 4.66 -7.86 -0.52
C VAL A 30 4.37 -7.97 0.97
N LYS A 31 5.31 -7.51 1.81
CA LYS A 31 5.17 -7.50 3.26
C LYS A 31 5.22 -6.08 3.77
N GLY A 32 4.62 -5.83 4.93
CA GLY A 32 4.56 -4.50 5.51
C GLY A 32 3.24 -4.24 6.19
N TRP A 33 2.69 -3.04 6.02
CA TRP A 33 1.44 -2.67 6.67
C TRP A 33 0.75 -1.52 5.94
N VAL A 34 -0.55 -1.37 6.22
CA VAL A 34 -1.40 -0.30 5.69
C VAL A 34 -2.23 0.29 6.82
N ARG A 35 -2.40 1.61 6.81
CA ARG A 35 -3.24 2.32 7.78
C ARG A 35 -3.91 3.54 7.17
N ASN A 36 -5.03 3.94 7.76
CA ASN A 36 -5.64 5.23 7.46
C ASN A 36 -4.90 6.34 8.19
N LEU A 37 -4.76 7.49 7.55
CA LEU A 37 -4.22 8.70 8.18
C LEU A 37 -5.35 9.64 8.57
N PRO A 38 -5.13 10.55 9.55
CA PRO A 38 -6.15 11.51 9.97
C PRO A 38 -6.62 12.46 8.87
N ASP A 39 -5.79 12.68 7.85
CA ASP A 39 -6.08 13.60 6.73
C ASP A 39 -6.86 12.94 5.59
N ASN A 40 -7.48 11.78 5.83
CA ASN A 40 -8.26 10.99 4.89
C ASN A 40 -7.41 10.23 3.85
N ASN A 41 -6.11 10.30 3.91
CA ASN A 41 -5.22 9.53 3.07
C ASN A 41 -4.98 8.13 3.65
N VAL A 42 -4.34 7.26 2.87
CA VAL A 42 -3.90 5.94 3.31
C VAL A 42 -2.38 5.88 3.21
N GLU A 43 -1.74 5.29 4.20
CA GLU A 43 -0.29 5.10 4.21
C GLU A 43 0.04 3.61 4.19
N ILE A 44 1.02 3.26 3.36
CA ILE A 44 1.52 1.88 3.27
C ILE A 44 3.04 1.91 3.40
N THR A 45 3.58 1.00 4.20
CA THR A 45 5.01 0.68 4.16
C THR A 45 5.12 -0.74 3.62
N ALA A 46 5.90 -0.92 2.56
CA ALA A 46 5.94 -2.18 1.83
C ALA A 46 7.37 -2.57 1.50
N THR A 47 7.68 -3.84 1.73
CA THR A 47 8.98 -4.43 1.40
C THR A 47 8.77 -5.65 0.51
N ALA A 48 9.47 -5.68 -0.61
CA ALA A 48 9.46 -6.80 -1.54
C ALA A 48 10.58 -6.64 -2.57
N THR A 49 10.65 -7.58 -3.51
CA THR A 49 11.49 -7.41 -4.69
C THR A 49 11.00 -6.22 -5.49
N GLU A 50 11.87 -5.63 -6.29
CA GLU A 50 11.49 -4.49 -7.12
C GLU A 50 10.33 -4.83 -8.06
N GLU A 51 10.34 -6.03 -8.64
CA GLU A 51 9.27 -6.49 -9.53
C GLU A 51 7.93 -6.58 -8.78
N SER A 52 7.91 -7.20 -7.61
CA SER A 52 6.68 -7.31 -6.81
C SER A 52 6.19 -5.96 -6.33
N LEU A 53 7.10 -5.07 -5.93
CA LEU A 53 6.73 -3.70 -5.53
C LEU A 53 6.08 -2.95 -6.68
N GLN A 54 6.60 -3.08 -7.89
CA GLN A 54 6.05 -2.38 -9.04
C GLN A 54 4.61 -2.84 -9.32
N LYS A 55 4.36 -4.15 -9.25
CA LYS A 55 3.00 -4.68 -9.41
C LYS A 55 2.07 -4.16 -8.33
N PHE A 56 2.53 -4.13 -7.09
CA PHE A 56 1.75 -3.64 -5.96
C PHE A 56 1.45 -2.15 -6.09
N ILE A 57 2.46 -1.35 -6.45
CA ILE A 57 2.29 0.10 -6.63
C ILE A 57 1.30 0.38 -7.77
N ASN A 58 1.38 -0.37 -8.87
CA ASN A 58 0.44 -0.22 -9.98
C ASN A 58 -0.99 -0.46 -9.51
N TRP A 59 -1.21 -1.49 -8.68
CA TRP A 59 -2.52 -1.71 -8.09
C TRP A 59 -2.93 -0.55 -7.18
N CYS A 60 -2.01 -0.04 -6.35
CA CYS A 60 -2.31 1.07 -5.44
C CYS A 60 -2.81 2.30 -6.19
N LYS A 61 -2.29 2.54 -7.39
CA LYS A 61 -2.73 3.67 -8.23
C LYS A 61 -4.15 3.48 -8.75
N GLN A 62 -4.57 2.25 -8.91
CA GLN A 62 -5.92 1.91 -9.34
C GLN A 62 -6.90 1.87 -8.17
N GLY A 63 -6.53 1.12 -7.13
CA GLY A 63 -7.38 0.89 -5.96
C GLY A 63 -8.55 -0.03 -6.25
N PRO A 64 -9.39 -0.32 -5.23
CA PRO A 64 -10.61 -1.10 -5.41
C PRO A 64 -11.68 -0.31 -6.18
N PRO A 65 -12.75 -0.96 -6.64
CA PRO A 65 -13.72 -0.34 -7.56
C PRO A 65 -14.34 0.98 -7.10
N LYS A 66 -14.56 1.12 -5.79
CA LYS A 66 -15.20 2.34 -5.24
C LYS A 66 -14.21 3.42 -4.86
N ALA A 67 -12.92 3.15 -4.94
CA ALA A 67 -11.90 4.14 -4.63
C ALA A 67 -11.68 5.07 -5.81
N LYS A 68 -11.26 6.29 -5.49
CA LYS A 68 -10.80 7.26 -6.49
C LYS A 68 -9.43 7.75 -6.04
N VAL A 69 -8.41 7.17 -6.64
CA VAL A 69 -7.03 7.51 -6.30
C VAL A 69 -6.62 8.74 -7.11
N LYS A 70 -6.26 9.80 -6.42
CA LYS A 70 -5.79 11.04 -7.04
C LYS A 70 -4.29 11.01 -7.28
N ASP A 71 -3.56 10.47 -6.31
CA ASP A 71 -2.10 10.47 -6.38
C ASP A 71 -1.54 9.38 -5.46
N VAL A 72 -0.36 8.88 -5.82
CA VAL A 72 0.41 7.96 -4.98
C VAL A 72 1.83 8.52 -4.89
N ILE A 73 2.21 8.95 -3.70
CA ILE A 73 3.54 9.45 -3.44
C ILE A 73 4.40 8.27 -2.96
N VAL A 74 5.53 8.04 -3.63
CA VAL A 74 6.43 6.93 -3.33
C VAL A 74 7.71 7.48 -2.75
N GLU A 75 8.10 7.01 -1.56
CA GLU A 75 9.38 7.33 -0.95
C GLU A 75 10.15 6.05 -0.70
N GLU A 76 11.40 6.00 -1.12
CA GLU A 76 12.26 4.86 -0.78
C GLU A 76 12.75 5.04 0.65
N LEU A 77 12.64 3.97 1.45
CA LEU A 77 13.11 3.95 2.83
C LEU A 77 14.31 3.01 2.95
N GLN A 78 14.98 3.09 4.08
CA GLN A 78 15.98 2.12 4.47
C GLN A 78 15.31 0.74 4.57
N LEU A 79 15.98 -0.32 4.12
CA LEU A 79 15.40 -1.65 4.10
C LEU A 79 14.92 -2.07 5.49
N GLU A 80 13.68 -2.49 5.55
CA GLU A 80 13.05 -3.01 6.76
C GLU A 80 12.34 -4.32 6.43
N GLU A 81 12.50 -5.34 7.26
CA GLU A 81 11.87 -6.64 7.03
C GLU A 81 10.62 -6.80 7.90
N PHE A 82 9.59 -7.41 7.31
CA PHE A 82 8.31 -7.65 7.97
C PHE A 82 7.89 -9.12 7.82
N ASN A 83 7.08 -9.59 8.77
CA ASN A 83 6.52 -10.94 8.77
C ASN A 83 5.08 -10.91 8.25
N GLY A 84 4.91 -10.72 6.95
CA GLY A 84 3.60 -10.65 6.33
C GLY A 84 3.10 -9.22 6.17
N PHE A 85 1.85 -9.07 5.77
CA PHE A 85 1.23 -7.76 5.55
C PHE A 85 0.07 -7.58 6.51
N ARG A 86 0.04 -6.44 7.21
CA ARG A 86 -0.94 -6.18 8.27
C ARG A 86 -1.74 -4.92 8.02
N ILE A 87 -2.99 -4.93 8.47
CA ILE A 87 -3.81 -3.73 8.56
C ILE A 87 -3.65 -3.16 9.97
N ILE A 88 -3.20 -1.91 10.05
CA ILE A 88 -3.00 -1.21 11.32
C ILE A 88 -4.15 -0.23 11.52
N ARG A 89 -4.67 -0.20 12.72
CA ARG A 89 -5.79 0.67 13.06
C ARG A 89 -5.38 1.84 13.92
#